data_ea0f8ee04296d68f41d87f4e2bd8b7a9
#
_entry.id   ea0f8ee04296d68f41d87f4e2bd8b7a9
#
_cell.length_a   1.000
_cell.length_b   1.000
_cell.length_c   1.000
_cell.angle_alpha   90.00
_cell.angle_beta   90.00
_cell.angle_gamma   90.00
#
_symmetry.space_group_name_H-M   'P 1'
#
loop_
_entity.id
_entity.type
_entity.pdbx_description
1 polymer ?
#
loop_
_entity_poly.entity_id
_entity_poly.type
_entity_poly.pdbx_seq_one_letter_code
_entity_poly.pdbx_strand_id
1 'polypeptide(L)'
;MLTACLVVAACVNGWACTNFIVGKKASADGSVIVSYSADSYGMFGFLCHYPAAVHAAGTMRNIYEWDTGKYLGQIKEAKQTYNAIVNMNEFQVTIGETTFGG
;
A
#
# COMPACT_ATOMS: atom_id res chain seq x y z
N MET A 1 10.47 -5.83 -41.97
CA MET A 1 9.57 -6.60 -41.10
C MET A 1 10.27 -7.27 -39.89
N LEU A 2 11.61 -7.16 -39.75
CA LEU A 2 12.35 -7.79 -38.62
C LEU A 2 12.40 -6.87 -37.35
N THR A 3 12.24 -5.56 -37.51
CA THR A 3 12.37 -4.60 -36.42
C THR A 3 11.16 -4.55 -35.47
N ALA A 4 9.97 -4.96 -35.95
CA ALA A 4 8.75 -4.97 -35.12
C ALA A 4 8.71 -6.14 -34.12
N CYS A 5 9.38 -7.27 -34.41
CA CYS A 5 9.43 -8.41 -33.50
C CYS A 5 10.40 -8.23 -32.33
N LEU A 6 11.42 -7.38 -32.44
CA LEU A 6 12.40 -7.14 -31.36
C LEU A 6 11.83 -6.26 -30.24
N VAL A 7 10.90 -5.37 -30.56
CA VAL A 7 10.28 -4.47 -29.57
C VAL A 7 9.29 -5.22 -28.66
N VAL A 8 8.60 -6.23 -29.17
CA VAL A 8 7.65 -7.02 -28.38
C VAL A 8 8.37 -7.97 -27.42
N ALA A 9 9.56 -8.46 -27.76
CA ALA A 9 10.33 -9.35 -26.87
C ALA A 9 10.97 -8.63 -25.67
N ALA A 10 11.18 -7.31 -25.76
CA ALA A 10 11.74 -6.52 -24.65
C ALA A 10 10.71 -6.17 -23.55
N CYS A 11 9.40 -6.35 -23.82
CA CYS A 11 8.34 -6.02 -22.87
C CYS A 11 7.93 -7.19 -21.96
N VAL A 12 8.52 -8.36 -22.08
CA VAL A 12 8.05 -9.59 -21.40
C VAL A 12 8.72 -9.84 -20.04
N ASN A 13 9.68 -9.01 -19.61
CA ASN A 13 10.40 -9.21 -18.37
C ASN A 13 10.23 -8.07 -17.34
N GLY A 14 9.16 -7.30 -17.44
CA GLY A 14 8.84 -6.29 -16.44
C GLY A 14 8.06 -6.88 -15.27
N TRP A 15 8.71 -7.49 -14.32
CA TRP A 15 8.14 -7.78 -13.01
C TRP A 15 8.15 -6.45 -12.22
N ALA A 16 7.05 -5.73 -12.27
CA ALA A 16 6.95 -4.45 -11.57
C ALA A 16 5.54 -4.25 -11.03
N CYS A 17 5.46 -3.97 -9.72
CA CYS A 17 4.25 -3.46 -9.12
C CYS A 17 3.87 -2.12 -9.75
N THR A 18 2.58 -1.86 -9.92
CA THR A 18 2.09 -0.63 -10.53
C THR A 18 1.31 0.20 -9.52
N ASN A 19 1.65 1.48 -9.42
CA ASN A 19 0.96 2.44 -8.55
C ASN A 19 0.42 3.61 -9.36
N PHE A 20 -0.80 4.06 -9.01
CA PHE A 20 -1.34 5.33 -9.47
C PHE A 20 -1.64 6.22 -8.26
N ILE A 21 -1.22 7.47 -8.34
CA ILE A 21 -1.50 8.49 -7.33
C ILE A 21 -2.16 9.67 -8.03
N VAL A 22 -3.40 9.95 -7.67
CA VAL A 22 -4.16 11.10 -8.18
C VAL A 22 -4.39 12.07 -7.04
N GLY A 23 -3.76 13.23 -7.11
CA GLY A 23 -3.93 14.28 -6.11
C GLY A 23 -5.19 15.12 -6.33
N LYS A 24 -5.57 15.90 -5.34
CA LYS A 24 -6.80 16.73 -5.32
C LYS A 24 -6.97 17.66 -6.54
N LYS A 25 -5.86 18.11 -7.14
CA LYS A 25 -5.90 19.00 -8.31
C LYS A 25 -6.08 18.25 -9.63
N ALA A 26 -5.88 16.95 -9.64
CA ALA A 26 -5.96 16.09 -10.82
C ALA A 26 -7.26 15.28 -10.85
N SER A 27 -7.97 15.16 -9.74
CA SER A 27 -9.29 14.52 -9.67
C SER A 27 -10.41 15.49 -10.01
N ALA A 28 -11.52 14.96 -10.54
CA ALA A 28 -12.66 15.77 -10.95
C ALA A 28 -13.43 16.38 -9.76
N ASP A 29 -13.39 15.74 -8.60
CA ASP A 29 -14.14 16.07 -7.38
C ASP A 29 -13.25 16.50 -6.20
N GLY A 30 -11.94 16.63 -6.42
CA GLY A 30 -10.98 16.96 -5.37
C GLY A 30 -10.62 15.79 -4.45
N SER A 31 -11.01 14.58 -4.78
CA SER A 31 -10.61 13.38 -4.04
C SER A 31 -9.13 13.04 -4.24
N VAL A 32 -8.56 12.29 -3.31
CA VAL A 32 -7.26 11.64 -3.48
C VAL A 32 -7.49 10.17 -3.78
N ILE A 33 -6.91 9.67 -4.87
CA ILE A 33 -7.02 8.28 -5.28
C ILE A 33 -5.61 7.69 -5.31
N VAL A 34 -5.45 6.55 -4.64
CA VAL A 34 -4.21 5.76 -4.69
C VAL A 34 -4.57 4.33 -5.01
N SER A 35 -3.92 3.77 -5.99
CA SER A 35 -4.03 2.34 -6.29
C SER A 35 -2.67 1.68 -6.22
N TYR A 36 -2.66 0.42 -5.84
CA TYR A 36 -1.48 -0.43 -5.81
C TYR A 36 -1.83 -1.81 -6.37
N SER A 37 -1.06 -2.24 -7.33
CA SER A 37 -1.14 -3.60 -7.87
C SER A 37 0.17 -4.32 -7.57
N ALA A 38 0.09 -5.35 -6.73
CA ALA A 38 1.22 -6.22 -6.44
C ALA A 38 1.21 -7.41 -7.40
N ASP A 39 2.30 -7.60 -8.14
CA ASP A 39 2.46 -8.75 -9.01
C ASP A 39 2.90 -9.96 -8.17
N SER A 40 1.93 -10.71 -7.65
CA SER A 40 2.18 -11.87 -6.81
C SER A 40 1.20 -13.00 -7.10
N TYR A 41 1.69 -14.23 -7.11
CA TYR A 41 0.86 -15.42 -7.30
C TYR A 41 0.18 -15.92 -6.04
N GLY A 42 0.62 -15.49 -4.86
CA GLY A 42 0.17 -16.01 -3.57
C GLY A 42 -0.39 -14.97 -2.61
N MET A 43 -0.43 -13.71 -3.01
CA MET A 43 -0.90 -12.63 -2.15
C MET A 43 -2.30 -12.18 -2.56
N PHE A 44 -3.25 -12.34 -1.66
CA PHE A 44 -4.63 -11.88 -1.86
C PHE A 44 -4.90 -10.72 -0.90
N GLY A 45 -5.25 -9.56 -1.46
CA GLY A 45 -5.67 -8.41 -0.65
C GLY A 45 -7.03 -8.67 0.01
N PHE A 46 -7.22 -8.11 1.18
CA PHE A 46 -8.53 -8.09 1.86
C PHE A 46 -8.81 -6.68 2.38
N LEU A 47 -10.07 -6.37 2.53
CA LEU A 47 -10.48 -5.07 3.06
C LEU A 47 -10.24 -5.03 4.56
N CYS A 48 -9.32 -4.16 4.99
CA CYS A 48 -9.05 -3.89 6.40
C CYS A 48 -9.66 -2.56 6.81
N HIS A 49 -10.32 -2.53 7.96
CA HIS A 49 -10.76 -1.32 8.62
C HIS A 49 -10.13 -1.22 10.00
N TYR A 50 -9.47 -0.12 10.27
CA TYR A 50 -8.87 0.22 11.55
C TYR A 50 -9.65 1.40 12.14
N PRO A 51 -10.45 1.22 13.21
CA PRO A 51 -11.20 2.31 13.80
C PRO A 51 -10.30 3.33 14.50
N ALA A 52 -10.73 4.57 14.53
CA ALA A 52 -10.10 5.61 15.34
C ALA A 52 -10.12 5.24 16.82
N ALA A 53 -9.04 5.54 17.51
CA ALA A 53 -8.93 5.27 18.95
C ALA A 53 -8.01 6.26 19.65
N VAL A 54 -8.23 6.40 20.97
CA VAL A 54 -7.30 7.07 21.88
C VAL A 54 -6.66 6.00 22.76
N HIS A 55 -5.36 5.98 22.80
CA HIS A 55 -4.58 4.96 23.50
C HIS A 55 -3.98 5.51 24.79
N ALA A 56 -3.94 4.69 25.82
CA ALA A 56 -3.28 5.03 27.08
C ALA A 56 -1.77 5.26 26.89
N ALA A 57 -1.18 6.08 27.73
CA ALA A 57 0.27 6.30 27.71
C ALA A 57 1.00 4.97 27.94
N GLY A 58 1.99 4.68 27.10
CA GLY A 58 2.78 3.45 27.18
C GLY A 58 2.16 2.23 26.50
N THR A 59 1.00 2.38 25.84
CA THR A 59 0.44 1.29 25.01
C THR A 59 1.44 0.86 23.94
N MET A 60 1.60 -0.44 23.79
CA MET A 60 2.47 -1.05 22.77
C MET A 60 1.61 -1.82 21.76
N ARG A 61 1.99 -1.73 20.50
CA ARG A 61 1.38 -2.49 19.40
C ARG A 61 2.29 -3.62 18.99
N ASN A 62 1.76 -4.82 18.92
CA ASN A 62 2.46 -5.97 18.35
C ASN A 62 2.57 -5.82 16.82
N ILE A 63 3.74 -6.11 16.31
CA ILE A 63 4.01 -6.11 14.88
C ILE A 63 4.25 -7.54 14.42
N TYR A 64 3.60 -7.90 13.36
CA TYR A 64 3.70 -9.20 12.71
C TYR A 64 4.07 -9.01 11.25
N GLU A 65 4.85 -9.92 10.72
CA GLU A 65 5.07 -10.06 9.30
C GLU A 65 3.74 -10.44 8.63
N TRP A 66 3.36 -9.70 7.63
CA TRP A 66 1.97 -9.77 7.15
C TRP A 66 1.67 -11.04 6.34
N ASP A 67 2.66 -11.64 5.67
CA ASP A 67 2.53 -12.84 4.85
C ASP A 67 2.67 -14.13 5.64
N THR A 68 3.56 -14.18 6.63
CA THR A 68 3.80 -15.37 7.44
C THR A 68 3.12 -15.34 8.82
N GLY A 69 2.69 -14.16 9.27
CA GLY A 69 2.19 -13.95 10.63
C GLY A 69 3.28 -14.04 11.72
N LYS A 70 4.54 -14.07 11.36
CA LYS A 70 5.66 -14.12 12.30
C LYS A 70 5.70 -12.86 13.16
N TYR A 71 5.79 -13.04 14.47
CA TYR A 71 5.94 -11.93 15.41
C TYR A 71 7.30 -11.26 15.25
N LEU A 72 7.30 -9.96 15.04
CA LEU A 72 8.52 -9.14 14.81
C LEU A 72 8.90 -8.30 16.02
N GLY A 73 7.99 -8.10 16.98
CA GLY A 73 8.24 -7.26 18.14
C GLY A 73 7.10 -6.29 18.41
N GLN A 74 7.40 -5.23 19.15
CA GLN A 74 6.45 -4.19 19.52
C GLN A 74 6.99 -2.80 19.17
N ILE A 75 6.07 -1.92 18.83
CA ILE A 75 6.33 -0.48 18.71
C ILE A 75 5.42 0.27 19.67
N LYS A 76 5.83 1.47 20.07
CA LYS A 76 5.00 2.35 20.87
C LYS A 76 3.78 2.80 20.05
N GLU A 77 2.59 2.64 20.62
CA GLU A 77 1.37 3.09 19.98
C GLU A 77 1.29 4.64 20.00
N ALA A 78 0.72 5.21 18.94
CA ALA A 78 0.40 6.62 18.90
C ALA A 78 -0.69 6.95 19.94
N LYS A 79 -0.63 8.14 20.55
CA LYS A 79 -1.65 8.57 21.53
C LYS A 79 -3.06 8.57 20.93
N GLN A 80 -3.17 8.87 19.65
CA GLN A 80 -4.42 8.89 18.90
C GLN A 80 -4.19 8.30 17.52
N THR A 81 -5.12 7.44 17.10
CA THR A 81 -5.19 6.92 15.74
C THR A 81 -6.51 7.35 15.11
N TYR A 82 -6.56 7.32 13.78
CA TYR A 82 -7.70 7.74 12.99
C TYR A 82 -8.33 6.55 12.29
N ASN A 83 -9.60 6.70 11.86
CA ASN A 83 -10.21 5.70 11.00
C ASN A 83 -9.37 5.53 9.74
N ALA A 84 -9.02 4.29 9.43
CA ALA A 84 -8.32 3.97 8.20
C ALA A 84 -8.96 2.76 7.53
N ILE A 85 -9.09 2.84 6.21
CA ILE A 85 -9.45 1.72 5.36
C ILE A 85 -8.24 1.38 4.53
N VAL A 86 -7.76 0.14 4.67
CA VAL A 86 -6.51 -0.29 4.07
C VAL A 86 -5.39 0.67 4.49
N ASN A 87 -4.89 1.50 3.59
CA ASN A 87 -3.74 2.38 3.80
C ASN A 87 -4.11 3.88 3.76
N MET A 88 -5.40 4.21 3.74
CA MET A 88 -5.87 5.60 3.71
C MET A 88 -6.72 5.92 4.93
N ASN A 89 -6.45 7.06 5.57
CA ASN A 89 -7.24 7.52 6.70
C ASN A 89 -8.37 8.48 6.27
N GLU A 90 -9.26 8.82 7.21
CA GLU A 90 -10.40 9.72 7.01
C GLU A 90 -10.03 11.14 6.56
N PHE A 91 -8.77 11.54 6.70
CA PHE A 91 -8.25 12.82 6.20
C PHE A 91 -7.59 12.69 4.82
N GLN A 92 -7.77 11.56 4.13
CA GLN A 92 -7.19 11.27 2.82
C GLN A 92 -5.65 11.24 2.83
N VAL A 93 -5.04 10.97 3.99
CA VAL A 93 -3.63 10.65 4.08
C VAL A 93 -3.47 9.16 3.81
N THR A 94 -2.63 8.83 2.84
CA THR A 94 -2.36 7.45 2.45
C THR A 94 -0.87 7.15 2.52
N ILE A 95 -0.55 5.91 2.86
CA ILE A 95 0.81 5.37 2.83
C ILE A 95 0.76 4.12 1.96
N GLY A 96 1.54 4.12 0.91
CA GLY A 96 1.68 2.97 0.02
C GLY A 96 3.14 2.54 -0.06
N GLU A 97 3.34 1.37 -0.61
CA GLU A 97 4.67 0.85 -0.90
C GLU A 97 4.77 0.48 -2.38
N THR A 98 5.98 0.42 -2.87
CA THR A 98 6.30 -0.16 -4.17
C THR A 98 7.68 -0.81 -4.09
N THR A 99 7.86 -1.85 -4.86
CA THR A 99 9.14 -2.54 -4.95
C THR A 99 9.83 -2.16 -6.26
N PHE A 100 11.09 -1.83 -6.18
CA PHE A 100 11.95 -1.66 -7.35
C PHE A 100 13.27 -2.42 -7.12
N GLY A 101 13.77 -3.02 -8.18
CA GLY A 101 15.09 -3.62 -8.18
C GLY A 101 16.14 -2.60 -8.64
N GLY A 102 17.25 -2.55 -7.95
CA GLY A 102 18.43 -1.76 -8.32
C GLY A 102 19.66 -2.64 -8.47
#